data_c6833474550d8245cf095b2678f29f28
#
_entry.id   c6833474550d8245cf095b2678f29f28
#
_cell.length_a   1.000
_cell.length_b   1.000
_cell.length_c   1.000
_cell.angle_alpha   90.00
_cell.angle_beta   90.00
_cell.angle_gamma   90.00
#
_symmetry.space_group_name_H-M   'P 1'
#
loop_
_entity.id
_entity.type
_entity.pdbx_description
1 polymer ?
#
loop_
_entity_poly.entity_id
_entity_poly.type
_entity_poly.pdbx_seq_one_letter_code
_entity_poly.pdbx_strand_id
1 'polypeptide(L)'
;IRTTLDSAKQDAAYASLTNAIPVGDASGLNDALVSLDPRTGKVLAMAQNTTYGIEAGQTMSNYSADGNFQVGSTFKVFTLLQWFKEGHSAYETVGSANTFYPNGSFKCDGRSITTEGYQVNDLAGKTGTMNVVRATGQSVNQAFVNMASRVDFCSIFETAYDMGITEDGEVPSPFPANILGSVSGSPLQMASVFATIANSGQQCKPQSIESVTDRDENVLKELAADCKEVISPDVANKTAALLTASAGQYYTSTRLGDGRPFAAKSGTTDGHANTWLTGFTPSLATATWVGHGDNSSQEVSGVVINGVYHSEIFGETYVGQNIWAPYMTQALAGTPIEAVSNANIGATTPQRGATPTPSPSASPNSNDH
;
A
#
# COMPACT_ATOMS: atom_id res chain seq x y z
N ILE A 1 -30.84 -0.95 -3.28
CA ILE A 1 -29.39 -1.13 -3.44
C ILE A 1 -28.89 -1.86 -2.20
N ARG A 2 -28.24 -3.00 -2.42
CA ARG A 2 -27.51 -3.72 -1.38
C ARG A 2 -26.02 -3.41 -1.54
N THR A 3 -25.38 -2.97 -0.46
CA THR A 3 -23.96 -2.67 -0.44
C THR A 3 -23.16 -3.87 0.06
N THR A 4 -21.85 -3.86 -0.19
CA THR A 4 -20.90 -4.86 0.34
C THR A 4 -20.46 -4.56 1.77
N LEU A 5 -20.84 -3.38 2.31
CA LEU A 5 -20.43 -2.97 3.65
C LEU A 5 -20.96 -3.94 4.71
N ASP A 6 -20.07 -4.35 5.60
CA ASP A 6 -20.37 -5.14 6.79
C ASP A 6 -20.58 -4.19 7.97
N SER A 7 -21.77 -4.17 8.55
CA SER A 7 -22.09 -3.20 9.60
C SER A 7 -21.18 -3.31 10.81
N ALA A 8 -20.82 -4.53 11.23
CA ALA A 8 -19.95 -4.72 12.38
C ALA A 8 -18.52 -4.22 12.12
N LYS A 9 -18.02 -4.44 10.89
CA LYS A 9 -16.70 -3.91 10.47
C LYS A 9 -16.74 -2.39 10.28
N GLN A 10 -17.86 -1.84 9.78
CA GLN A 10 -18.04 -0.41 9.66
C GLN A 10 -18.04 0.29 11.02
N ASP A 11 -18.76 -0.28 12.00
CA ASP A 11 -18.78 0.25 13.37
C ASP A 11 -17.40 0.15 14.02
N ALA A 12 -16.70 -0.98 13.83
CA ALA A 12 -15.35 -1.17 14.33
C ALA A 12 -14.35 -0.16 13.70
N ALA A 13 -14.48 0.12 12.41
CA ALA A 13 -13.64 1.10 11.72
C ALA A 13 -13.83 2.50 12.28
N TYR A 14 -15.09 2.95 12.38
CA TYR A 14 -15.40 4.26 12.94
C TYR A 14 -14.96 4.38 14.40
N ALA A 15 -15.20 3.38 15.22
CA ALA A 15 -14.77 3.37 16.61
C ALA A 15 -13.24 3.42 16.75
N SER A 16 -12.50 2.68 15.93
CA SER A 16 -11.03 2.68 15.98
C SER A 16 -10.45 4.03 15.59
N LEU A 17 -11.00 4.69 14.58
CA LEU A 17 -10.61 6.03 14.16
C LEU A 17 -10.91 7.06 15.25
N THR A 18 -12.17 7.16 15.68
CA THR A 18 -12.61 8.19 16.62
C THR A 18 -12.08 8.01 18.06
N ASN A 19 -11.68 6.81 18.44
CA ASN A 19 -10.97 6.56 19.70
C ASN A 19 -9.51 7.06 19.63
N ALA A 20 -8.87 6.94 18.47
CA ALA A 20 -7.52 7.42 18.26
C ALA A 20 -7.47 8.95 18.08
N ILE A 21 -8.32 9.47 17.19
CA ILE A 21 -8.43 10.91 16.92
C ILE A 21 -9.92 11.27 16.96
N PRO A 22 -10.41 11.88 18.04
CA PRO A 22 -11.81 12.25 18.16
C PRO A 22 -12.29 13.19 17.05
N VAL A 23 -13.56 13.10 16.69
CA VAL A 23 -14.19 14.05 15.74
C VAL A 23 -14.03 15.46 16.26
N GLY A 24 -13.44 16.34 15.44
CA GLY A 24 -13.22 17.75 15.84
C GLY A 24 -12.14 17.93 16.89
N ASP A 25 -11.19 16.98 17.03
CA ASP A 25 -10.05 17.15 17.94
C ASP A 25 -9.25 18.41 17.62
N ALA A 26 -8.77 19.08 18.67
CA ALA A 26 -8.08 20.36 18.57
C ALA A 26 -6.74 20.29 17.80
N SER A 27 -6.19 19.09 17.58
CA SER A 27 -5.03 18.90 16.71
C SER A 27 -5.31 19.21 15.24
N GLY A 28 -6.60 19.21 14.84
CA GLY A 28 -7.01 19.36 13.44
C GLY A 28 -6.66 18.16 12.57
N LEU A 29 -6.18 17.06 13.18
CA LEU A 29 -5.86 15.84 12.45
C LEU A 29 -7.11 15.08 12.00
N ASN A 30 -6.99 14.51 10.82
CA ASN A 30 -7.95 13.60 10.25
C ASN A 30 -7.35 12.22 10.12
N ASP A 31 -8.21 11.22 10.16
CA ASP A 31 -7.85 9.85 9.83
C ASP A 31 -8.90 9.20 8.94
N ALA A 32 -8.46 8.21 8.17
CA ALA A 32 -9.31 7.48 7.27
C ALA A 32 -8.86 6.01 7.17
N LEU A 33 -9.85 5.11 7.01
CA LEU A 33 -9.62 3.67 6.92
C LEU A 33 -10.51 3.05 5.84
N VAL A 34 -9.90 2.17 5.03
CA VAL A 34 -10.62 1.30 4.10
C VAL A 34 -10.21 -0.14 4.32
N SER A 35 -11.19 -1.04 4.27
CA SER A 35 -10.98 -2.47 4.41
C SER A 35 -11.68 -3.25 3.31
N LEU A 36 -10.93 -4.15 2.66
CA LEU A 36 -11.36 -4.95 1.51
C LEU A 36 -11.27 -6.45 1.82
N ASP A 37 -12.20 -7.22 1.27
CA ASP A 37 -11.99 -8.66 1.06
C ASP A 37 -11.03 -8.85 -0.13
N PRO A 38 -9.82 -9.41 0.08
CA PRO A 38 -8.84 -9.56 -0.98
C PRO A 38 -9.30 -10.46 -2.15
N ARG A 39 -10.18 -11.44 -1.87
CA ARG A 39 -10.61 -12.45 -2.83
C ARG A 39 -11.70 -11.95 -3.77
N THR A 40 -12.39 -10.88 -3.39
CA THR A 40 -13.55 -10.37 -4.15
C THR A 40 -13.47 -8.90 -4.48
N GLY A 41 -12.62 -8.14 -3.82
CA GLY A 41 -12.58 -6.67 -3.92
C GLY A 41 -13.74 -5.97 -3.21
N LYS A 42 -14.60 -6.70 -2.48
CA LYS A 42 -15.69 -6.09 -1.73
C LYS A 42 -15.16 -5.13 -0.67
N VAL A 43 -15.64 -3.89 -0.70
CA VAL A 43 -15.40 -2.90 0.36
C VAL A 43 -16.24 -3.30 1.56
N LEU A 44 -15.60 -3.72 2.64
CA LEU A 44 -16.28 -4.20 3.85
C LEU A 44 -16.46 -3.11 4.89
N ALA A 45 -15.53 -2.14 4.92
CA ALA A 45 -15.62 -0.93 5.74
C ALA A 45 -14.91 0.24 5.05
N MET A 46 -15.46 1.44 5.23
CA MET A 46 -14.89 2.69 4.77
C MET A 46 -15.31 3.79 5.75
N ALA A 47 -14.38 4.39 6.46
CA ALA A 47 -14.66 5.36 7.50
C ALA A 47 -13.60 6.44 7.62
N GLN A 48 -13.97 7.59 8.19
CA GLN A 48 -13.09 8.70 8.55
C GLN A 48 -13.63 9.40 9.80
N ASN A 49 -12.79 10.13 10.52
CA ASN A 49 -13.17 10.83 11.76
C ASN A 49 -13.82 12.21 11.55
N THR A 50 -14.24 12.51 10.33
CA THR A 50 -14.95 13.76 10.03
C THR A 50 -16.43 13.53 9.78
N THR A 51 -17.24 14.56 10.02
CA THR A 51 -18.66 14.54 9.64
C THR A 51 -18.86 15.16 8.26
N TYR A 52 -19.86 14.66 7.53
CA TYR A 52 -20.23 15.22 6.23
C TYR A 52 -20.91 16.58 6.39
N GLY A 53 -20.45 17.59 5.67
CA GLY A 53 -21.05 18.90 5.64
C GLY A 53 -20.09 20.01 5.20
N ILE A 54 -20.54 21.25 5.35
CA ILE A 54 -19.83 22.47 4.94
C ILE A 54 -19.50 23.40 6.12
N GLU A 55 -19.89 23.03 7.32
CA GLU A 55 -19.62 23.79 8.52
C GLU A 55 -18.18 23.57 9.01
N ALA A 56 -17.70 24.40 9.91
CA ALA A 56 -16.36 24.26 10.49
C ALA A 56 -16.15 22.86 11.11
N GLY A 57 -15.08 22.17 10.72
CA GLY A 57 -14.78 20.80 11.15
C GLY A 57 -15.53 19.70 10.40
N GLN A 58 -16.33 20.07 9.39
CA GLN A 58 -16.97 19.13 8.46
C GLN A 58 -16.23 19.10 7.12
N THR A 59 -16.48 18.08 6.32
CA THR A 59 -15.98 17.97 4.95
C THR A 59 -16.99 17.29 4.04
N MET A 60 -17.01 17.66 2.77
CA MET A 60 -17.72 16.90 1.72
C MET A 60 -16.81 15.86 1.07
N SER A 61 -15.52 15.88 1.36
CA SER A 61 -14.55 14.94 0.79
C SER A 61 -14.59 13.61 1.50
N ASN A 62 -14.62 12.53 0.72
CA ASN A 62 -14.40 11.19 1.23
C ASN A 62 -12.90 10.89 1.22
N TYR A 63 -12.21 11.18 2.32
CA TYR A 63 -10.77 10.97 2.45
C TYR A 63 -10.36 9.50 2.23
N SER A 64 -11.26 8.57 2.52
CA SER A 64 -11.02 7.14 2.33
C SER A 64 -10.96 6.73 0.86
N ALA A 65 -11.80 7.33 -0.01
CA ALA A 65 -11.89 6.98 -1.43
C ALA A 65 -11.19 7.98 -2.34
N ASP A 66 -11.40 9.28 -2.06
CA ASP A 66 -11.00 10.39 -2.95
C ASP A 66 -9.75 11.12 -2.44
N GLY A 67 -9.21 10.70 -1.29
CA GLY A 67 -8.00 11.28 -0.73
C GLY A 67 -6.83 11.17 -1.70
N ASN A 68 -6.09 12.27 -1.87
CA ASN A 68 -4.90 12.35 -2.70
C ASN A 68 -3.69 12.69 -1.81
N PHE A 69 -3.27 11.72 -1.02
CA PHE A 69 -2.24 11.89 0.00
C PHE A 69 -0.96 11.17 -0.42
N GLN A 70 0.19 11.81 -0.24
CA GLN A 70 1.47 11.13 -0.47
C GLN A 70 1.54 9.85 0.37
N VAL A 71 1.81 8.72 -0.30
CA VAL A 71 1.76 7.41 0.34
C VAL A 71 3.01 7.07 1.16
N GLY A 72 4.05 7.90 1.03
CA GLY A 72 5.29 7.70 1.76
C GLY A 72 5.87 6.29 1.55
N SER A 73 6.55 5.80 2.54
CA SER A 73 7.23 4.49 2.49
C SER A 73 6.33 3.27 2.24
N THR A 74 5.01 3.41 2.15
CA THR A 74 4.16 2.31 1.68
C THR A 74 4.40 2.01 0.20
N PHE A 75 4.86 2.99 -0.60
CA PHE A 75 5.24 2.81 -2.01
C PHE A 75 6.40 1.81 -2.18
N LYS A 76 7.24 1.64 -1.18
CA LYS A 76 8.36 0.69 -1.21
C LYS A 76 7.96 -0.75 -1.52
N VAL A 77 6.67 -1.10 -1.37
CA VAL A 77 6.15 -2.41 -1.75
C VAL A 77 6.37 -2.72 -3.24
N PHE A 78 6.30 -1.71 -4.11
CA PHE A 78 6.53 -1.90 -5.55
C PHE A 78 7.99 -2.22 -5.86
N THR A 79 8.94 -1.65 -5.12
CA THR A 79 10.35 -2.05 -5.20
C THR A 79 10.56 -3.50 -4.75
N LEU A 80 9.85 -3.97 -3.72
CA LEU A 80 9.91 -5.37 -3.27
C LEU A 80 9.34 -6.32 -4.32
N LEU A 81 8.23 -5.95 -4.97
CA LEU A 81 7.64 -6.74 -6.05
C LEU A 81 8.63 -6.88 -7.22
N GLN A 82 9.24 -5.79 -7.65
CA GLN A 82 10.24 -5.82 -8.73
C GLN A 82 11.50 -6.60 -8.32
N TRP A 83 11.94 -6.47 -7.06
CA TRP A 83 13.05 -7.22 -6.50
C TRP A 83 12.86 -8.73 -6.64
N PHE A 84 11.71 -9.24 -6.24
CA PHE A 84 11.40 -10.66 -6.38
C PHE A 84 11.11 -11.09 -7.82
N LYS A 85 10.55 -10.21 -8.65
CA LYS A 85 10.31 -10.45 -10.09
C LYS A 85 11.62 -10.70 -10.83
N GLU A 86 12.70 -10.05 -10.43
CA GLU A 86 14.04 -10.26 -10.99
C GLU A 86 14.83 -11.38 -10.31
N GLY A 87 14.23 -12.12 -9.38
CA GLY A 87 14.80 -13.32 -8.76
C GLY A 87 15.76 -13.05 -7.60
N HIS A 88 15.76 -11.83 -7.07
CA HIS A 88 16.55 -11.48 -5.90
C HIS A 88 16.03 -12.11 -4.61
N SER A 89 16.91 -12.24 -3.61
CA SER A 89 16.62 -12.78 -2.29
C SER A 89 16.33 -11.69 -1.26
N ALA A 90 15.42 -11.98 -0.31
CA ALA A 90 15.21 -11.13 0.86
C ALA A 90 16.42 -11.10 1.81
N TYR A 91 17.35 -12.04 1.68
CA TYR A 91 18.55 -12.12 2.49
C TYR A 91 19.78 -11.47 1.84
N GLU A 92 19.63 -10.96 0.60
CA GLU A 92 20.69 -10.16 -0.01
C GLU A 92 21.02 -8.93 0.81
N THR A 93 22.29 -8.56 0.77
CA THR A 93 22.78 -7.33 1.40
C THR A 93 22.41 -6.14 0.53
N VAL A 94 21.71 -5.20 1.11
CA VAL A 94 21.27 -3.94 0.52
C VAL A 94 21.70 -2.77 1.42
N GLY A 95 21.61 -1.55 0.85
CA GLY A 95 22.08 -0.35 1.53
C GLY A 95 23.59 -0.20 1.43
N SER A 96 24.05 0.97 1.72
CA SER A 96 25.46 1.35 1.76
C SER A 96 25.63 2.63 2.56
N ALA A 97 26.86 3.03 2.82
CA ALA A 97 27.15 4.38 3.28
C ALA A 97 26.99 5.43 2.16
N ASN A 98 26.71 5.00 0.91
CA ASN A 98 26.49 5.90 -0.18
C ASN A 98 25.09 6.54 -0.10
N THR A 99 25.07 7.83 0.03
CA THR A 99 23.86 8.64 0.13
C THR A 99 23.57 9.39 -1.17
N PHE A 100 24.48 9.36 -2.16
CA PHE A 100 24.33 10.06 -3.41
C PHE A 100 24.37 9.11 -4.61
N TYR A 101 23.37 9.22 -5.48
CA TYR A 101 23.24 8.47 -6.73
C TYR A 101 23.43 9.44 -7.91
N PRO A 102 24.56 9.41 -8.63
CA PRO A 102 24.81 10.30 -9.77
C PRO A 102 23.85 10.01 -10.93
N ASN A 103 23.81 10.93 -11.88
CA ASN A 103 23.10 10.74 -13.14
C ASN A 103 23.47 9.40 -13.80
N GLY A 104 22.47 8.65 -14.27
CA GLY A 104 22.66 7.34 -14.88
C GLY A 104 22.74 6.17 -13.91
N SER A 105 22.53 6.38 -12.61
CA SER A 105 22.51 5.30 -11.60
C SER A 105 21.32 4.36 -11.76
N PHE A 106 20.23 4.81 -12.35
CA PHE A 106 19.01 4.02 -12.54
C PHE A 106 18.86 3.62 -14.00
N LYS A 107 18.27 2.45 -14.25
CA LYS A 107 18.14 1.90 -15.59
C LYS A 107 16.71 1.48 -15.86
N CYS A 108 16.25 1.77 -17.10
CA CYS A 108 15.00 1.27 -17.65
C CYS A 108 15.33 0.45 -18.90
N ASP A 109 14.86 -0.78 -18.99
CA ASP A 109 15.18 -1.72 -20.07
C ASP A 109 16.71 -1.84 -20.32
N GLY A 110 17.48 -1.87 -19.22
CA GLY A 110 18.94 -1.95 -19.26
C GLY A 110 19.66 -0.67 -19.69
N ARG A 111 18.95 0.40 -20.02
CA ARG A 111 19.51 1.70 -20.42
C ARG A 111 19.47 2.67 -19.26
N SER A 112 20.59 3.36 -19.00
CA SER A 112 20.63 4.42 -18.00
C SER A 112 19.65 5.55 -18.35
N ILE A 113 18.86 5.96 -17.39
CA ILE A 113 17.98 7.13 -17.51
C ILE A 113 18.69 8.37 -16.98
N THR A 114 18.30 9.52 -17.53
CA THR A 114 18.80 10.82 -17.06
C THR A 114 18.05 11.23 -15.81
N THR A 115 18.76 11.30 -14.68
CA THR A 115 18.31 11.90 -13.43
C THR A 115 19.31 12.98 -13.04
N GLU A 116 18.90 14.03 -12.37
CA GLU A 116 19.81 15.12 -11.97
C GLU A 116 20.83 14.74 -10.88
N GLY A 117 20.92 13.45 -10.55
CA GLY A 117 21.57 12.99 -9.34
C GLY A 117 20.63 13.08 -8.14
N TYR A 118 20.69 12.08 -7.27
CA TYR A 118 19.75 11.97 -6.16
C TYR A 118 20.46 11.80 -4.82
N GLN A 119 20.22 12.75 -3.91
CA GLN A 119 20.67 12.68 -2.53
C GLN A 119 19.61 11.99 -1.68
N VAL A 120 19.94 10.84 -1.10
CA VAL A 120 19.03 10.10 -0.21
C VAL A 120 19.24 10.58 1.21
N ASN A 121 18.15 10.97 1.86
CA ASN A 121 18.11 11.24 3.29
C ASN A 121 17.33 10.12 4.00
N ASP A 122 17.77 9.75 5.19
CA ASP A 122 17.05 8.82 6.07
C ASP A 122 16.61 9.56 7.31
N LEU A 123 15.29 9.59 7.56
CA LEU A 123 14.68 10.31 8.69
C LEU A 123 15.23 9.84 10.05
N ALA A 124 15.64 8.59 10.15
CA ALA A 124 16.14 8.00 11.38
C ALA A 124 17.67 7.88 11.43
N GLY A 125 18.39 8.45 10.45
CA GLY A 125 19.84 8.35 10.36
C GLY A 125 20.36 6.91 10.21
N LYS A 126 19.51 5.98 9.77
CA LYS A 126 19.85 4.55 9.61
C LYS A 126 20.65 4.35 8.35
N THR A 127 21.94 4.07 8.53
CA THR A 127 22.89 3.85 7.43
C THR A 127 23.54 2.47 7.56
N GLY A 128 24.21 2.07 6.49
CA GLY A 128 24.99 0.83 6.44
C GLY A 128 24.29 -0.32 5.75
N THR A 129 24.99 -1.46 5.71
CA THR A 129 24.51 -2.65 5.02
C THR A 129 23.61 -3.50 5.90
N MET A 130 22.52 -4.03 5.31
CA MET A 130 21.56 -4.89 5.98
C MET A 130 20.90 -5.81 4.97
N ASN A 131 20.18 -6.84 5.41
CA ASN A 131 19.34 -7.62 4.50
C ASN A 131 18.01 -6.91 4.22
N VAL A 132 17.28 -7.37 3.18
CA VAL A 132 16.02 -6.74 2.75
C VAL A 132 14.93 -6.84 3.82
N VAL A 133 14.90 -7.92 4.63
CA VAL A 133 13.94 -8.06 5.75
C VAL A 133 14.10 -6.90 6.74
N ARG A 134 15.33 -6.62 7.17
CA ARG A 134 15.64 -5.51 8.09
C ARG A 134 15.35 -4.15 7.42
N ALA A 135 15.80 -3.98 6.18
CA ALA A 135 15.57 -2.74 5.43
C ALA A 135 14.08 -2.41 5.33
N THR A 136 13.24 -3.42 5.09
CA THR A 136 11.79 -3.28 5.01
C THR A 136 11.16 -2.95 6.36
N GLY A 137 11.51 -3.71 7.39
CA GLY A 137 10.95 -3.51 8.73
C GLY A 137 11.34 -2.18 9.37
N GLN A 138 12.55 -1.70 9.09
CA GLN A 138 13.04 -0.39 9.55
C GLN A 138 12.77 0.73 8.53
N SER A 139 12.18 0.40 7.38
CA SER A 139 11.82 1.36 6.32
C SER A 139 12.99 2.21 5.80
N VAL A 140 14.20 1.67 5.71
CA VAL A 140 15.46 2.40 5.44
C VAL A 140 15.50 2.93 4.01
N ASN A 141 15.45 4.25 3.82
CA ASN A 141 15.41 4.92 2.51
C ASN A 141 16.59 4.53 1.63
N GLN A 142 17.79 4.59 2.16
CA GLN A 142 19.03 4.28 1.42
C GLN A 142 19.04 2.84 0.88
N ALA A 143 18.52 1.88 1.65
CA ALA A 143 18.45 0.50 1.21
C ALA A 143 17.48 0.33 0.02
N PHE A 144 16.34 1.00 0.05
CA PHE A 144 15.36 0.93 -1.02
C PHE A 144 15.82 1.63 -2.31
N VAL A 145 16.48 2.78 -2.21
CA VAL A 145 17.10 3.42 -3.38
C VAL A 145 18.25 2.58 -3.93
N ASN A 146 19.02 1.90 -3.08
CA ASN A 146 20.03 0.92 -3.51
C ASN A 146 19.40 -0.27 -4.24
N MET A 147 18.28 -0.81 -3.74
CA MET A 147 17.54 -1.87 -4.42
C MET A 147 17.03 -1.41 -5.78
N ALA A 148 16.41 -0.23 -5.84
CA ALA A 148 15.88 0.36 -7.07
C ALA A 148 16.96 0.61 -8.13
N SER A 149 18.20 0.90 -7.73
CA SER A 149 19.34 1.04 -8.66
C SER A 149 19.86 -0.30 -9.21
N ARG A 150 19.41 -1.42 -8.66
CA ARG A 150 19.85 -2.78 -9.04
C ARG A 150 18.83 -3.56 -9.84
N VAL A 151 17.61 -3.07 -9.95
CA VAL A 151 16.49 -3.65 -10.71
C VAL A 151 16.09 -2.73 -11.86
N ASP A 152 15.18 -3.20 -12.73
CA ASP A 152 14.58 -2.31 -13.73
C ASP A 152 13.72 -1.25 -13.03
N PHE A 153 14.22 -0.02 -13.10
CA PHE A 153 13.67 1.10 -12.36
C PHE A 153 12.29 1.54 -12.85
N CYS A 154 12.06 1.52 -14.18
CA CYS A 154 10.77 1.90 -14.74
C CYS A 154 9.68 0.87 -14.40
N SER A 155 10.01 -0.41 -14.41
CA SER A 155 9.07 -1.47 -14.08
C SER A 155 8.50 -1.40 -12.65
N ILE A 156 9.17 -0.69 -11.73
CA ILE A 156 8.62 -0.39 -10.40
C ILE A 156 7.34 0.45 -10.53
N PHE A 157 7.38 1.49 -11.38
CA PHE A 157 6.27 2.43 -11.58
C PHE A 157 5.18 1.86 -12.47
N GLU A 158 5.55 1.07 -13.48
CA GLU A 158 4.60 0.30 -14.29
C GLU A 158 3.80 -0.67 -13.44
N THR A 159 4.47 -1.38 -12.51
CA THR A 159 3.79 -2.25 -11.55
C THR A 159 2.84 -1.48 -10.64
N ALA A 160 3.22 -0.28 -10.19
CA ALA A 160 2.35 0.59 -9.40
C ALA A 160 1.10 1.01 -10.19
N TYR A 161 1.29 1.40 -11.47
CA TYR A 161 0.21 1.76 -12.38
C TYR A 161 -0.76 0.59 -12.62
N ASP A 162 -0.24 -0.60 -12.91
CA ASP A 162 -1.03 -1.81 -13.15
C ASP A 162 -1.87 -2.19 -11.91
N MET A 163 -1.38 -1.81 -10.72
CA MET A 163 -2.08 -2.01 -9.45
C MET A 163 -2.98 -0.82 -9.05
N GLY A 164 -3.11 0.21 -9.90
CA GLY A 164 -4.06 1.31 -9.74
C GLY A 164 -3.51 2.56 -9.04
N ILE A 165 -2.18 2.67 -8.89
CA ILE A 165 -1.53 3.91 -8.44
C ILE A 165 -1.10 4.71 -9.65
N THR A 166 -1.71 5.87 -9.85
CA THR A 166 -1.48 6.71 -11.03
C THR A 166 -1.08 8.13 -10.62
N GLU A 167 -0.39 8.82 -11.50
CA GLU A 167 -0.12 10.25 -11.43
C GLU A 167 -0.87 10.90 -12.61
N ASP A 168 -1.90 11.70 -12.33
CA ASP A 168 -2.79 12.30 -13.34
C ASP A 168 -3.37 11.28 -14.34
N GLY A 169 -3.61 10.03 -13.89
CA GLY A 169 -4.13 8.95 -14.73
C GLY A 169 -3.09 8.19 -15.54
N GLU A 170 -1.84 8.59 -15.47
CA GLU A 170 -0.70 7.99 -16.19
C GLU A 170 0.20 7.19 -15.24
N VAL A 171 1.19 6.50 -15.81
CA VAL A 171 2.25 5.83 -15.03
C VAL A 171 2.99 6.88 -14.20
N PRO A 172 3.16 6.69 -12.89
CA PRO A 172 3.91 7.64 -12.08
C PRO A 172 5.33 7.86 -12.63
N SER A 173 5.75 9.09 -12.63
CA SER A 173 7.05 9.49 -13.20
C SER A 173 8.20 8.75 -12.52
N PRO A 174 9.17 8.20 -13.29
CA PRO A 174 10.29 7.43 -12.75
C PRO A 174 11.37 8.33 -12.14
N PHE A 175 11.00 9.06 -11.06
CA PHE A 175 11.92 9.84 -10.26
C PHE A 175 12.35 9.08 -9.00
N PRO A 176 13.62 9.17 -8.59
CA PRO A 176 14.11 8.46 -7.41
C PRO A 176 13.35 8.78 -6.11
N ALA A 177 12.84 10.01 -5.94
CA ALA A 177 12.02 10.39 -4.80
C ALA A 177 10.71 9.59 -4.74
N ASN A 178 10.15 9.21 -5.88
CA ASN A 178 8.90 8.46 -5.97
C ASN A 178 9.03 7.02 -5.42
N ILE A 179 10.25 6.45 -5.37
CA ILE A 179 10.54 5.19 -4.67
C ILE A 179 10.21 5.29 -3.17
N LEU A 180 10.36 6.47 -2.61
CA LEU A 180 10.12 6.74 -1.19
C LEU A 180 8.69 7.21 -0.91
N GLY A 181 7.86 7.35 -1.99
CA GLY A 181 6.43 7.62 -1.88
C GLY A 181 6.04 9.08 -1.95
N SER A 182 6.74 9.89 -2.76
CA SER A 182 6.26 11.22 -3.14
C SER A 182 5.00 11.15 -4.03
N VAL A 183 4.69 9.98 -4.56
CA VAL A 183 3.43 9.71 -5.28
C VAL A 183 2.26 9.73 -4.29
N SER A 184 1.13 10.24 -4.75
CA SER A 184 -0.10 10.30 -3.96
C SER A 184 -1.06 9.14 -4.28
N GLY A 185 -1.91 8.82 -3.30
CA GLY A 185 -2.97 7.83 -3.45
C GLY A 185 -3.98 7.94 -2.32
N SER A 186 -5.12 7.26 -2.47
CA SER A 186 -6.14 7.15 -1.44
C SER A 186 -5.97 5.90 -0.58
N PRO A 187 -6.57 5.86 0.62
CA PRO A 187 -6.67 4.62 1.41
C PRO A 187 -7.29 3.46 0.62
N LEU A 188 -8.30 3.72 -0.22
CA LEU A 188 -8.91 2.70 -1.07
C LEU A 188 -7.91 2.11 -2.08
N GLN A 189 -7.13 2.94 -2.75
CA GLN A 189 -6.11 2.47 -3.69
C GLN A 189 -5.03 1.65 -2.95
N MET A 190 -4.53 2.13 -1.83
CA MET A 190 -3.51 1.40 -1.07
C MET A 190 -4.05 0.10 -0.46
N ALA A 191 -5.31 0.07 -0.01
CA ALA A 191 -5.95 -1.18 0.42
C ALA A 191 -6.06 -2.18 -0.74
N SER A 192 -6.39 -1.73 -1.97
CA SER A 192 -6.46 -2.55 -3.17
C SER A 192 -5.09 -3.13 -3.57
N VAL A 193 -4.01 -2.34 -3.48
CA VAL A 193 -2.62 -2.81 -3.70
C VAL A 193 -2.30 -3.96 -2.75
N PHE A 194 -2.55 -3.77 -1.45
CA PHE A 194 -2.23 -4.80 -0.45
C PHE A 194 -3.19 -6.00 -0.52
N ALA A 195 -4.46 -5.79 -0.92
CA ALA A 195 -5.40 -6.87 -1.22
C ALA A 195 -4.92 -7.75 -2.39
N THR A 196 -4.34 -7.14 -3.42
CA THR A 196 -3.75 -7.86 -4.57
C THR A 196 -2.61 -8.78 -4.13
N ILE A 197 -1.72 -8.31 -3.24
CA ILE A 197 -0.64 -9.13 -2.69
C ILE A 197 -1.22 -10.25 -1.82
N ALA A 198 -2.22 -9.95 -0.98
CA ALA A 198 -2.91 -10.93 -0.14
C ALA A 198 -3.60 -12.03 -0.95
N ASN A 199 -4.06 -11.71 -2.15
CA ASN A 199 -4.74 -12.60 -3.09
C ASN A 199 -3.78 -13.20 -4.14
N SER A 200 -2.53 -13.43 -3.76
CA SER A 200 -1.52 -14.05 -4.62
C SER A 200 -1.38 -13.40 -6.00
N GLY A 201 -1.49 -12.07 -6.07
CA GLY A 201 -1.30 -11.28 -7.29
C GLY A 201 -2.56 -11.09 -8.15
N GLN A 202 -3.70 -11.63 -7.71
CA GLN A 202 -5.00 -11.39 -8.34
C GLN A 202 -5.59 -10.08 -7.81
N GLN A 203 -5.66 -9.07 -8.67
CA GLN A 203 -6.31 -7.80 -8.37
C GLN A 203 -7.81 -7.89 -8.65
N CYS A 204 -8.63 -7.68 -7.62
CA CYS A 204 -10.06 -7.54 -7.74
C CYS A 204 -10.43 -6.06 -7.64
N LYS A 205 -11.22 -5.55 -8.59
CA LYS A 205 -11.67 -4.16 -8.54
C LYS A 205 -12.45 -3.88 -7.25
N PRO A 206 -12.16 -2.80 -6.53
CA PRO A 206 -12.94 -2.41 -5.37
C PRO A 206 -14.42 -2.24 -5.71
N GLN A 207 -15.30 -2.86 -4.92
CA GLN A 207 -16.73 -2.91 -5.17
C GLN A 207 -17.48 -2.61 -3.87
N SER A 208 -18.32 -1.56 -3.88
CA SER A 208 -19.17 -1.15 -2.75
C SER A 208 -20.64 -1.54 -2.89
N ILE A 209 -21.06 -1.96 -4.08
CA ILE A 209 -22.44 -2.38 -4.37
C ILE A 209 -22.43 -3.87 -4.73
N GLU A 210 -23.32 -4.64 -4.09
CA GLU A 210 -23.50 -6.07 -4.34
C GLU A 210 -24.63 -6.30 -5.35
N SER A 211 -25.79 -5.66 -5.13
CA SER A 211 -26.92 -5.79 -6.04
C SER A 211 -27.84 -4.57 -6.03
N VAL A 212 -28.58 -4.45 -7.11
CA VAL A 212 -29.65 -3.45 -7.29
C VAL A 212 -30.93 -4.19 -7.62
N THR A 213 -32.02 -3.90 -6.88
CA THR A 213 -33.36 -4.43 -7.11
C THR A 213 -34.33 -3.31 -7.39
N ASP A 214 -35.46 -3.62 -8.04
CA ASP A 214 -36.61 -2.70 -8.19
C ASP A 214 -37.49 -2.72 -6.91
N ARG A 215 -38.66 -2.09 -6.98
CA ARG A 215 -39.61 -2.03 -5.86
C ARG A 215 -40.29 -3.36 -5.58
N ASP A 216 -40.32 -4.24 -6.57
CA ASP A 216 -40.98 -5.56 -6.52
C ASP A 216 -39.92 -6.65 -6.18
N GLU A 217 -38.74 -6.25 -5.70
CA GLU A 217 -37.60 -7.10 -5.33
C GLU A 217 -36.98 -7.88 -6.52
N ASN A 218 -37.34 -7.56 -7.78
CA ASN A 218 -36.66 -8.16 -8.91
C ASN A 218 -35.23 -7.64 -9.03
N VAL A 219 -34.28 -8.53 -9.20
CA VAL A 219 -32.88 -8.18 -9.38
C VAL A 219 -32.67 -7.51 -10.73
N LEU A 220 -32.32 -6.22 -10.71
CA LEU A 220 -31.95 -5.45 -11.90
C LEU A 220 -30.50 -5.66 -12.30
N LYS A 221 -29.61 -5.81 -11.28
CA LYS A 221 -28.18 -6.02 -11.49
C LYS A 221 -27.58 -6.74 -10.29
N GLU A 222 -26.82 -7.78 -10.55
CA GLU A 222 -25.86 -8.37 -9.63
C GLU A 222 -24.44 -8.05 -10.10
N LEU A 223 -23.54 -7.74 -9.17
CA LEU A 223 -22.16 -7.42 -9.46
C LEU A 223 -21.27 -8.57 -8.95
N ALA A 224 -20.69 -9.31 -9.89
CA ALA A 224 -19.66 -10.32 -9.59
C ALA A 224 -18.31 -9.67 -9.36
N ALA A 225 -17.41 -10.37 -8.66
CA ALA A 225 -16.02 -9.97 -8.55
C ALA A 225 -15.35 -9.89 -9.93
N ASP A 226 -14.67 -8.79 -10.20
CA ASP A 226 -13.90 -8.56 -11.43
C ASP A 226 -12.41 -8.59 -11.06
N CYS A 227 -11.80 -9.76 -11.19
CA CYS A 227 -10.42 -10.02 -10.78
C CYS A 227 -9.55 -10.39 -11.98
N LYS A 228 -8.33 -9.89 -12.00
CA LYS A 228 -7.30 -10.22 -13.00
C LYS A 228 -5.94 -10.42 -12.33
N GLU A 229 -5.11 -11.31 -12.87
CA GLU A 229 -3.72 -11.41 -12.46
C GLU A 229 -2.94 -10.19 -12.96
N VAL A 230 -2.30 -9.46 -12.05
CA VAL A 230 -1.43 -8.31 -12.34
C VAL A 230 0.01 -8.58 -11.91
N ILE A 231 0.20 -9.51 -10.99
CA ILE A 231 1.50 -9.96 -10.49
C ILE A 231 1.47 -11.47 -10.40
N SER A 232 2.59 -12.15 -10.73
CA SER A 232 2.65 -13.60 -10.59
C SER A 232 2.47 -14.04 -9.13
N PRO A 233 1.82 -15.19 -8.88
CA PRO A 233 1.64 -15.70 -7.52
C PRO A 233 2.93 -15.90 -6.74
N ASP A 234 4.03 -16.27 -7.40
CA ASP A 234 5.34 -16.42 -6.75
C ASP A 234 5.85 -15.11 -6.18
N VAL A 235 5.81 -14.02 -6.97
CA VAL A 235 6.24 -12.67 -6.55
C VAL A 235 5.36 -12.14 -5.44
N ALA A 236 4.03 -12.24 -5.58
CA ALA A 236 3.09 -11.78 -4.57
C ALA A 236 3.28 -12.52 -3.23
N ASN A 237 3.38 -13.85 -3.27
CA ASN A 237 3.53 -14.67 -2.07
C ASN A 237 4.89 -14.46 -1.37
N LYS A 238 5.98 -14.23 -2.12
CA LYS A 238 7.27 -13.84 -1.54
C LYS A 238 7.22 -12.47 -0.89
N THR A 239 6.57 -11.51 -1.53
CA THR A 239 6.37 -10.18 -0.95
C THR A 239 5.53 -10.26 0.33
N ALA A 240 4.45 -11.04 0.35
CA ALA A 240 3.64 -11.28 1.54
C ALA A 240 4.45 -11.91 2.67
N ALA A 241 5.27 -12.94 2.38
CA ALA A 241 6.14 -13.58 3.37
C ALA A 241 7.19 -12.62 3.93
N LEU A 242 7.81 -11.80 3.08
CA LEU A 242 8.76 -10.77 3.50
C LEU A 242 8.12 -9.73 4.40
N LEU A 243 6.96 -9.19 4.02
CA LEU A 243 6.22 -8.21 4.82
C LEU A 243 5.81 -8.79 6.17
N THR A 244 5.40 -10.07 6.21
CA THR A 244 5.07 -10.77 7.46
C THR A 244 6.29 -10.91 8.37
N ALA A 245 7.43 -11.35 7.83
CA ALA A 245 8.67 -11.48 8.58
C ALA A 245 9.14 -10.13 9.14
N SER A 246 9.07 -9.08 8.32
CA SER A 246 9.45 -7.73 8.71
C SER A 246 8.52 -7.16 9.78
N ALA A 247 7.19 -7.26 9.61
CA ALA A 247 6.24 -6.77 10.60
C ALA A 247 6.35 -7.55 11.93
N GLY A 248 6.48 -8.87 11.87
CA GLY A 248 6.65 -9.73 13.04
C GLY A 248 7.89 -9.38 13.87
N GLN A 249 8.95 -8.91 13.23
CA GLN A 249 10.21 -8.57 13.89
C GLN A 249 10.29 -7.10 14.34
N TYR A 250 9.72 -6.16 13.58
CA TYR A 250 9.95 -4.73 13.77
C TYR A 250 8.72 -3.93 14.23
N TYR A 251 7.49 -4.40 13.97
CA TYR A 251 6.28 -3.71 14.39
C TYR A 251 5.80 -4.22 15.75
N THR A 252 6.66 -4.06 16.77
CA THR A 252 6.43 -4.66 18.09
C THR A 252 5.23 -4.08 18.83
N SER A 253 4.84 -2.85 18.55
CA SER A 253 3.66 -2.18 19.11
C SER A 253 2.36 -2.54 18.40
N THR A 254 2.44 -2.98 17.12
CA THR A 254 1.28 -3.38 16.32
C THR A 254 1.06 -4.88 16.51
N ARG A 255 0.03 -5.26 17.26
CA ARG A 255 -0.30 -6.66 17.52
C ARG A 255 -1.80 -6.89 17.37
N LEU A 256 -2.18 -7.96 16.69
CA LEU A 256 -3.57 -8.40 16.66
C LEU A 256 -3.89 -9.18 17.93
N GLY A 257 -5.09 -8.95 18.50
CA GLY A 257 -5.44 -9.42 19.83
C GLY A 257 -5.44 -10.94 20.01
N ASP A 258 -5.62 -11.69 18.92
CA ASP A 258 -5.56 -13.17 18.91
C ASP A 258 -4.18 -13.72 18.49
N GLY A 259 -3.20 -12.85 18.26
CA GLY A 259 -1.83 -13.22 17.91
C GLY A 259 -1.65 -13.73 16.48
N ARG A 260 -2.69 -13.62 15.61
CA ARG A 260 -2.55 -14.03 14.20
C ARG A 260 -1.47 -13.25 13.46
N PRO A 261 -0.76 -13.89 12.52
CA PRO A 261 0.24 -13.20 11.69
C PRO A 261 -0.44 -12.24 10.71
N PHE A 262 0.27 -11.16 10.38
CA PHE A 262 -0.14 -10.19 9.38
C PHE A 262 1.07 -9.69 8.58
N ALA A 263 0.82 -9.24 7.37
CA ALA A 263 1.77 -8.52 6.55
C ALA A 263 1.44 -7.04 6.58
N ALA A 264 2.43 -6.16 6.72
CA ALA A 264 2.19 -4.73 6.72
C ALA A 264 3.41 -3.91 6.30
N LYS A 265 3.15 -2.69 5.85
CA LYS A 265 4.16 -1.66 5.62
C LYS A 265 3.65 -0.31 6.15
N SER A 266 4.47 0.33 6.97
CA SER A 266 4.24 1.70 7.42
C SER A 266 4.68 2.71 6.35
N GLY A 267 4.07 3.87 6.35
CA GLY A 267 4.43 5.03 5.55
C GLY A 267 4.51 6.27 6.41
N THR A 268 5.51 7.10 6.14
CA THR A 268 5.63 8.45 6.67
C THR A 268 6.27 9.28 5.56
N THR A 269 5.73 10.45 5.29
CA THR A 269 6.27 11.35 4.27
C THR A 269 7.34 12.26 4.85
N ASP A 270 8.16 12.83 3.98
CA ASP A 270 9.08 13.90 4.36
C ASP A 270 8.27 15.07 4.95
N GLY A 271 8.81 15.68 6.03
CA GLY A 271 8.08 16.69 6.79
C GLY A 271 6.92 16.14 7.62
N HIS A 272 6.79 14.81 7.77
CA HIS A 272 5.79 14.14 8.63
C HIS A 272 4.34 14.60 8.36
N ALA A 273 4.00 14.95 7.12
CA ALA A 273 2.66 15.45 6.79
C ALA A 273 1.60 14.36 6.66
N ASN A 274 2.03 13.15 6.27
CA ASN A 274 1.15 11.99 6.14
C ASN A 274 1.79 10.78 6.79
N THR A 275 1.00 10.02 7.53
CA THR A 275 1.44 8.77 8.12
C THR A 275 0.44 7.65 7.86
N TRP A 276 0.95 6.45 7.57
CA TRP A 276 0.19 5.33 7.07
C TRP A 276 0.57 4.03 7.77
N LEU A 277 -0.42 3.16 7.92
CA LEU A 277 -0.17 1.73 8.01
C LEU A 277 -1.11 1.00 7.05
N THR A 278 -0.53 0.25 6.11
CA THR A 278 -1.29 -0.61 5.21
C THR A 278 -0.83 -2.05 5.40
N GLY A 279 -1.78 -2.95 5.59
CA GLY A 279 -1.47 -4.35 5.87
C GLY A 279 -2.66 -5.27 5.64
N PHE A 280 -2.41 -6.58 5.78
CA PHE A 280 -3.42 -7.59 5.52
C PHE A 280 -3.19 -8.89 6.31
N THR A 281 -4.28 -9.62 6.43
CA THR A 281 -4.33 -11.08 6.61
C THR A 281 -4.90 -11.70 5.32
N PRO A 282 -4.90 -13.03 5.13
CA PRO A 282 -5.47 -13.62 3.91
C PRO A 282 -6.95 -13.29 3.66
N SER A 283 -7.69 -12.90 4.70
CA SER A 283 -9.13 -12.62 4.64
C SER A 283 -9.50 -11.14 4.69
N LEU A 284 -8.55 -10.24 4.99
CA LEU A 284 -8.83 -8.81 5.14
C LEU A 284 -7.61 -7.97 4.85
N ALA A 285 -7.73 -7.01 3.91
CA ALA A 285 -6.71 -6.01 3.62
C ALA A 285 -7.21 -4.62 4.02
N THR A 286 -6.37 -3.88 4.76
CA THR A 286 -6.77 -2.60 5.36
C THR A 286 -5.69 -1.56 5.21
N ALA A 287 -6.04 -0.39 4.68
CA ALA A 287 -5.20 0.81 4.67
C ALA A 287 -5.75 1.85 5.64
N THR A 288 -4.87 2.44 6.42
CA THR A 288 -5.18 3.52 7.36
C THR A 288 -4.23 4.68 7.13
N TRP A 289 -4.77 5.87 7.08
CA TRP A 289 -4.07 7.14 6.91
C TRP A 289 -4.38 8.09 8.06
N VAL A 290 -3.39 8.90 8.45
CA VAL A 290 -3.53 10.05 9.36
C VAL A 290 -2.79 11.24 8.77
N GLY A 291 -3.42 12.42 8.80
CA GLY A 291 -2.87 13.65 8.26
C GLY A 291 -3.83 14.83 8.41
N HIS A 292 -3.57 15.92 7.70
CA HIS A 292 -4.51 17.04 7.60
C HIS A 292 -5.21 16.97 6.24
N GLY A 293 -6.51 16.65 6.25
CA GLY A 293 -7.29 16.44 5.03
C GLY A 293 -7.35 17.64 4.09
N ASP A 294 -7.38 18.83 4.64
CA ASP A 294 -7.47 20.09 3.89
C ASP A 294 -6.09 20.72 3.62
N ASN A 295 -5.02 20.20 4.24
CA ASN A 295 -3.65 20.70 4.07
C ASN A 295 -2.63 19.56 4.17
N SER A 296 -2.43 18.85 3.07
CA SER A 296 -1.58 17.68 2.99
C SER A 296 -0.07 17.92 3.22
N SER A 297 0.33 19.17 3.35
CA SER A 297 1.71 19.55 3.69
C SER A 297 1.93 19.90 5.17
N GLN A 298 0.85 20.00 5.96
CA GLN A 298 0.96 20.31 7.37
C GLN A 298 1.49 19.10 8.15
N GLU A 299 2.50 19.33 8.99
CA GLU A 299 3.16 18.31 9.79
C GLU A 299 2.22 17.74 10.87
N VAL A 300 2.30 16.42 11.08
CA VAL A 300 1.54 15.69 12.11
C VAL A 300 2.35 15.38 13.37
N SER A 301 3.54 15.96 13.51
CA SER A 301 4.40 15.83 14.70
C SER A 301 4.22 17.01 15.65
N GLY A 302 4.58 16.83 16.92
CA GLY A 302 4.45 17.87 17.94
C GLY A 302 3.01 18.27 18.24
N VAL A 303 2.06 17.37 18.10
CA VAL A 303 0.62 17.61 18.23
C VAL A 303 0.06 17.10 19.57
N VAL A 304 -1.06 17.69 20.00
CA VAL A 304 -1.82 17.23 21.17
C VAL A 304 -3.12 16.61 20.68
N ILE A 305 -3.28 15.29 20.86
CA ILE A 305 -4.49 14.54 20.50
C ILE A 305 -5.17 14.14 21.79
N ASN A 306 -6.46 14.48 21.93
CA ASN A 306 -7.25 14.15 23.12
C ASN A 306 -6.53 14.51 24.45
N GLY A 307 -5.83 15.65 24.48
CA GLY A 307 -5.10 16.13 25.64
C GLY A 307 -3.73 15.47 25.89
N VAL A 308 -3.29 14.54 25.05
CA VAL A 308 -1.98 13.87 25.13
C VAL A 308 -1.04 14.41 24.06
N TYR A 309 0.14 14.86 24.49
CA TYR A 309 1.18 15.32 23.56
C TYR A 309 1.89 14.16 22.86
N HIS A 310 2.00 14.25 21.55
CA HIS A 310 2.73 13.32 20.69
C HIS A 310 3.84 14.06 19.95
N SER A 311 5.09 13.76 20.28
CA SER A 311 6.25 14.32 19.57
C SER A 311 6.31 13.87 18.11
N GLU A 312 5.88 12.63 17.86
CA GLU A 312 5.88 12.00 16.54
C GLU A 312 4.70 11.03 16.40
N ILE A 313 4.11 11.00 15.21
CA ILE A 313 3.05 10.06 14.84
C ILE A 313 3.57 9.20 13.69
N PHE A 314 4.05 8.00 14.00
CA PHE A 314 4.52 7.04 12.98
C PHE A 314 3.50 5.97 12.66
N GLY A 315 3.60 5.43 11.44
CA GLY A 315 2.69 4.41 10.97
C GLY A 315 2.64 3.15 11.82
N GLU A 316 3.80 2.59 12.18
CA GLU A 316 3.86 1.35 12.96
C GLU A 316 3.60 1.52 14.46
N THR A 317 3.87 2.70 15.03
CA THR A 317 3.68 2.93 16.46
C THR A 317 2.32 3.55 16.76
N TYR A 318 1.98 4.66 16.13
CA TYR A 318 0.71 5.33 16.42
C TYR A 318 -0.46 4.75 15.60
N VAL A 319 -0.36 4.79 14.27
CA VAL A 319 -1.45 4.34 13.38
C VAL A 319 -1.70 2.84 13.55
N GLY A 320 -0.62 2.07 13.61
CA GLY A 320 -0.68 0.63 13.79
C GLY A 320 -1.28 0.22 15.13
N GLN A 321 -0.83 0.84 16.21
CA GLN A 321 -1.22 0.49 17.56
C GLN A 321 -2.63 0.99 17.93
N ASN A 322 -2.98 2.22 17.51
CA ASN A 322 -4.19 2.87 18.00
C ASN A 322 -5.39 2.76 17.04
N ILE A 323 -5.14 2.48 15.73
CA ILE A 323 -6.21 2.42 14.73
C ILE A 323 -6.24 1.06 14.04
N TRP A 324 -5.17 0.70 13.31
CA TRP A 324 -5.17 -0.47 12.44
C TRP A 324 -5.32 -1.79 13.19
N ALA A 325 -4.54 -2.02 14.24
CA ALA A 325 -4.58 -3.28 15.00
C ALA A 325 -5.86 -3.45 15.82
N PRO A 326 -6.41 -2.42 16.50
CA PRO A 326 -7.72 -2.48 17.14
C PRO A 326 -8.84 -2.83 16.14
N TYR A 327 -8.87 -2.15 14.99
CA TYR A 327 -9.81 -2.45 13.93
C TYR A 327 -9.70 -3.89 13.44
N MET A 328 -8.50 -4.32 13.02
CA MET A 328 -8.27 -5.66 12.49
C MET A 328 -8.60 -6.75 13.50
N THR A 329 -8.29 -6.53 14.77
CA THR A 329 -8.64 -7.46 15.87
C THR A 329 -10.14 -7.65 15.96
N GLN A 330 -10.92 -6.57 15.95
CA GLN A 330 -12.36 -6.62 16.05
C GLN A 330 -12.99 -7.16 14.76
N ALA A 331 -12.55 -6.70 13.60
CA ALA A 331 -13.06 -7.09 12.29
C ALA A 331 -12.83 -8.57 11.95
N LEU A 332 -11.80 -9.18 12.54
CA LEU A 332 -11.43 -10.58 12.34
C LEU A 332 -11.83 -11.49 13.49
N ALA A 333 -12.52 -10.96 14.51
CA ALA A 333 -12.97 -11.77 15.65
C ALA A 333 -13.83 -12.96 15.20
N GLY A 334 -13.49 -14.16 15.72
CA GLY A 334 -14.21 -15.38 15.38
C GLY A 334 -13.91 -15.98 14.00
N THR A 335 -13.05 -15.34 13.19
CA THR A 335 -12.60 -15.90 11.90
C THR A 335 -11.41 -16.85 12.09
N PRO A 336 -11.24 -17.86 11.22
CA PRO A 336 -10.08 -18.75 11.28
C PRO A 336 -8.75 -17.97 11.17
N ILE A 337 -7.73 -18.47 11.88
CA ILE A 337 -6.35 -17.94 11.73
C ILE A 337 -5.70 -18.66 10.54
N GLU A 338 -5.44 -17.91 9.49
CA GLU A 338 -4.78 -18.39 8.28
C GLU A 338 -3.32 -17.90 8.24
N ALA A 339 -2.40 -18.71 7.71
CA ALA A 339 -1.03 -18.27 7.43
C ALA A 339 -1.05 -17.30 6.25
N VAL A 340 -0.32 -16.18 6.38
CA VAL A 340 -0.27 -15.15 5.31
C VAL A 340 0.43 -15.71 4.07
N SER A 341 1.64 -16.24 4.23
CA SER A 341 2.39 -16.91 3.16
C SER A 341 3.51 -17.75 3.76
N ASN A 342 3.76 -18.91 3.18
CA ASN A 342 4.90 -19.80 3.48
C ASN A 342 5.94 -19.79 2.35
N ALA A 343 5.90 -18.80 1.45
CA ALA A 343 6.83 -18.72 0.33
C ALA A 343 8.28 -18.59 0.81
N ASN A 344 9.18 -19.26 0.10
CA ASN A 344 10.61 -19.12 0.35
C ASN A 344 11.10 -17.77 -0.19
N ILE A 345 11.53 -16.90 0.70
CA ILE A 345 12.04 -15.55 0.38
C ILE A 345 13.56 -15.52 0.06
N GLY A 346 14.21 -16.69 0.01
CA GLY A 346 15.55 -16.83 -0.55
C GLY A 346 15.56 -16.67 -2.07
N ALA A 347 16.76 -16.58 -2.66
CA ALA A 347 16.91 -16.48 -4.12
C ALA A 347 16.27 -17.72 -4.80
N THR A 348 15.50 -17.46 -5.86
CA THR A 348 15.01 -18.46 -6.78
C THR A 348 15.69 -18.24 -8.12
N THR A 349 15.78 -19.30 -8.94
CA THR A 349 16.28 -19.17 -10.32
C THR A 349 15.38 -18.16 -11.06
N PRO A 350 15.93 -17.16 -11.74
CA PRO A 350 15.13 -16.20 -12.49
C PRO A 350 14.20 -16.94 -13.46
N GLN A 351 12.92 -16.67 -13.44
CA GLN A 351 12.03 -17.10 -14.52
C GLN A 351 12.48 -16.38 -15.79
N ARG A 352 13.07 -17.13 -16.74
CA ARG A 352 13.28 -16.59 -18.10
C ARG A 352 11.91 -16.15 -18.59
N GLY A 353 11.80 -14.84 -18.89
CA GLY A 353 10.60 -14.26 -19.47
C GLY A 353 10.12 -15.15 -20.63
N ALA A 354 8.83 -15.45 -20.66
CA ALA A 354 8.22 -16.10 -21.80
C ALA A 354 8.57 -15.28 -23.05
N THR A 355 9.27 -15.90 -23.98
CA THR A 355 9.59 -15.30 -25.28
C THR A 355 8.25 -14.88 -25.90
N PRO A 356 8.06 -13.62 -26.30
CA PRO A 356 6.81 -13.22 -26.93
C PRO A 356 6.60 -14.08 -28.16
N THR A 357 5.46 -14.75 -28.23
CA THR A 357 5.04 -15.53 -29.40
C THR A 357 4.97 -14.56 -30.56
N PRO A 358 5.69 -14.77 -31.68
CA PRO A 358 5.63 -13.87 -32.81
C PRO A 358 4.18 -13.82 -33.33
N SER A 359 3.65 -12.60 -33.43
CA SER A 359 2.36 -12.32 -34.04
C SER A 359 2.36 -12.89 -35.47
N PRO A 360 1.29 -13.55 -35.92
CA PRO A 360 1.26 -14.08 -37.28
C PRO A 360 1.39 -12.93 -38.27
N SER A 361 2.42 -12.98 -39.09
CA SER A 361 2.66 -12.07 -40.21
C SER A 361 1.43 -12.07 -41.15
N ALA A 362 0.83 -10.92 -41.36
CA ALA A 362 -0.19 -10.73 -42.37
C ALA A 362 0.39 -11.07 -43.73
N SER A 363 -0.20 -12.05 -44.43
CA SER A 363 0.12 -12.36 -45.81
C SER A 363 -0.19 -11.18 -46.71
N PRO A 364 0.69 -10.84 -47.69
CA PRO A 364 0.37 -9.81 -48.66
C PRO A 364 -0.75 -10.30 -49.61
N ASN A 365 -1.84 -9.55 -49.65
CA ASN A 365 -2.89 -9.74 -50.66
C ASN A 365 -2.30 -9.44 -52.03
N SER A 366 -2.13 -10.49 -52.86
CA SER A 366 -2.01 -10.40 -54.30
C SER A 366 -3.41 -10.13 -54.88
N ASN A 367 -3.66 -8.95 -55.37
CA ASN A 367 -4.68 -8.69 -56.38
C ASN A 367 -4.04 -7.91 -57.53
N ASP A 368 -3.58 -8.68 -58.51
CA ASP A 368 -3.58 -8.31 -59.91
C ASP A 368 -4.96 -8.68 -60.44
N HIS A 369 -5.76 -7.69 -60.87
CA HIS A 369 -6.45 -7.56 -62.16
C HIS A 369 -7.38 -6.35 -62.09
#